data_eaed32277bd8289e1a19fbbc9b4bc6b4
#
_entry.id   eaed32277bd8289e1a19fbbc9b4bc6b4
#
_cell.length_a   1.000
_cell.length_b   1.000
_cell.length_c   1.000
_cell.angle_alpha   90.00
_cell.angle_beta   90.00
_cell.angle_gamma   90.00
#
_symmetry.space_group_name_H-M   'P 1'
#
loop_
_entity.id
_entity.type
_entity.pdbx_description
1 polymer ?
#
loop_
_entity_poly.entity_id
_entity_poly.type
_entity_poly.pdbx_seq_one_letter_code
_entity_poly.pdbx_strand_id
1 'polypeptide(L)'
;GLTANEAYEFPMMVKSFQATYWEAAMKGMDKAAEELGVTYTAQGPNSESDIADQVNMINTAIAAKPAGLGLAACDTSSVLDALQECADKGIPVVTFDTGIADAPEGSVVCEVCTDNTQAGSVAAENMYNSIKDVIANADGQVIIGEVNQDATAQNIQQRGGGFIDKMIELIQADGKTVAVKGNEFYVNAAKGADAKEADADVVIQVAVPAQTTVELCSTEAQAILSQENCIAVFGSNQVSAEGVLAANNNLNVLGSDAANGDVIGVGFDAGTTIKTA
;
A
#
# COMPACT_ATOMS: atom_id res chain seq x y z
N GLY A 1 -29.68 -16.57 -8.77
CA GLY A 1 -28.67 -15.87 -8.00
C GLY A 1 -28.95 -16.02 -6.51
N LEU A 2 -27.98 -15.83 -5.65
CA LEU A 2 -28.18 -15.74 -4.21
C LEU A 2 -28.86 -14.41 -3.91
N THR A 3 -29.89 -14.42 -3.09
CA THR A 3 -30.55 -13.23 -2.53
C THR A 3 -30.69 -13.40 -1.03
N ALA A 4 -30.63 -12.31 -0.30
CA ALA A 4 -30.82 -12.35 1.15
C ALA A 4 -32.26 -12.80 1.49
N ASN A 5 -32.36 -13.54 2.59
CA ASN A 5 -33.67 -14.02 3.09
C ASN A 5 -34.37 -13.00 4.01
N GLU A 6 -33.68 -11.95 4.37
CA GLU A 6 -34.13 -10.84 5.22
C GLU A 6 -33.56 -9.51 4.73
N ALA A 7 -34.12 -8.41 5.19
CA ALA A 7 -33.57 -7.09 4.94
C ALA A 7 -32.38 -6.81 5.89
N TYR A 8 -31.17 -7.05 5.40
CA TYR A 8 -29.95 -6.76 6.13
C TYR A 8 -29.41 -5.38 5.74
N GLU A 9 -28.81 -4.70 6.72
CA GLU A 9 -27.98 -3.53 6.52
C GLU A 9 -26.60 -3.81 7.11
N PHE A 10 -25.55 -3.62 6.29
CA PHE A 10 -24.18 -3.88 6.70
C PHE A 10 -23.39 -2.58 6.82
N PRO A 11 -22.75 -2.30 7.97
CA PRO A 11 -21.73 -1.27 8.04
C PRO A 11 -20.48 -1.73 7.27
N MET A 12 -20.00 -0.87 6.39
CA MET A 12 -18.80 -1.08 5.58
C MET A 12 -17.78 0.01 5.92
N MET A 13 -16.71 -0.37 6.60
CA MET A 13 -15.65 0.55 7.03
C MET A 13 -14.58 0.63 5.97
N VAL A 14 -14.48 1.77 5.30
CA VAL A 14 -13.40 2.12 4.37
C VAL A 14 -12.29 2.87 5.10
N LYS A 15 -11.10 2.96 4.50
CA LYS A 15 -9.98 3.67 5.14
C LYS A 15 -10.18 5.20 5.10
N SER A 16 -10.77 5.74 4.06
CA SER A 16 -11.15 7.15 3.91
C SER A 16 -12.00 7.36 2.66
N PHE A 17 -12.41 8.60 2.41
CA PHE A 17 -13.06 9.01 1.16
C PHE A 17 -12.19 9.94 0.31
N GLN A 18 -10.93 10.15 0.66
CA GLN A 18 -10.05 11.08 -0.04
C GLN A 18 -9.58 10.55 -1.40
N ALA A 19 -9.20 9.28 -1.49
CA ALA A 19 -8.76 8.68 -2.73
C ALA A 19 -9.95 8.19 -3.56
N THR A 20 -9.92 8.41 -4.88
CA THR A 20 -10.93 7.90 -5.82
C THR A 20 -11.01 6.36 -5.85
N TYR A 21 -9.97 5.68 -5.35
CA TYR A 21 -9.98 4.24 -5.11
C TYR A 21 -11.22 3.78 -4.32
N TRP A 22 -11.58 4.52 -3.26
CA TRP A 22 -12.71 4.16 -2.41
C TRP A 22 -14.06 4.40 -3.07
N GLU A 23 -14.14 5.33 -4.02
CA GLU A 23 -15.33 5.49 -4.88
C GLU A 23 -15.56 4.25 -5.75
N ALA A 24 -14.50 3.65 -6.28
CA ALA A 24 -14.58 2.41 -7.03
C ALA A 24 -15.01 1.23 -6.14
N ALA A 25 -14.51 1.15 -4.90
CA ALA A 25 -14.95 0.16 -3.93
C ALA A 25 -16.46 0.29 -3.63
N MET A 26 -16.96 1.51 -3.43
CA MET A 26 -18.38 1.76 -3.18
C MET A 26 -19.27 1.38 -4.35
N LYS A 27 -18.82 1.58 -5.59
CA LYS A 27 -19.55 1.07 -6.77
C LYS A 27 -19.69 -0.45 -6.76
N GLY A 28 -18.67 -1.16 -6.26
CA GLY A 28 -18.75 -2.60 -6.05
C GLY A 28 -19.76 -2.97 -4.96
N MET A 29 -19.81 -2.21 -3.87
CA MET A 29 -20.79 -2.39 -2.80
C MET A 29 -22.22 -2.12 -3.29
N ASP A 30 -22.44 -1.07 -4.08
CA ASP A 30 -23.75 -0.75 -4.69
C ASP A 30 -24.26 -1.93 -5.53
N LYS A 31 -23.39 -2.46 -6.38
CA LYS A 31 -23.74 -3.61 -7.22
C LYS A 31 -24.06 -4.85 -6.41
N ALA A 32 -23.25 -5.17 -5.41
CA ALA A 32 -23.49 -6.32 -4.54
C ALA A 32 -24.78 -6.16 -3.73
N ALA A 33 -25.06 -4.96 -3.23
CA ALA A 33 -26.29 -4.65 -2.49
C ALA A 33 -27.54 -4.85 -3.37
N GLU A 34 -27.50 -4.37 -4.62
CA GLU A 34 -28.58 -4.58 -5.60
C GLU A 34 -28.80 -6.06 -5.91
N GLU A 35 -27.72 -6.79 -6.22
CA GLU A 35 -27.78 -8.21 -6.58
C GLU A 35 -28.27 -9.10 -5.45
N LEU A 36 -27.91 -8.78 -4.20
CA LEU A 36 -28.22 -9.58 -3.02
C LEU A 36 -29.51 -9.15 -2.32
N GLY A 37 -30.05 -7.98 -2.64
CA GLY A 37 -31.24 -7.42 -1.98
C GLY A 37 -30.95 -6.96 -0.55
N VAL A 38 -29.76 -6.41 -0.30
CA VAL A 38 -29.33 -5.87 0.99
C VAL A 38 -29.01 -4.38 0.89
N THR A 39 -28.79 -3.72 2.03
CA THR A 39 -28.31 -2.35 2.09
C THR A 39 -26.99 -2.28 2.83
N TYR A 40 -26.25 -1.19 2.64
CA TYR A 40 -25.02 -0.93 3.38
C TYR A 40 -24.89 0.56 3.69
N THR A 41 -24.07 0.86 4.69
CA THR A 41 -23.61 2.21 4.99
C THR A 41 -22.08 2.23 4.98
N ALA A 42 -21.49 2.99 4.07
CA ALA A 42 -20.04 3.18 4.06
C ALA A 42 -19.65 4.29 5.03
N GLN A 43 -18.67 4.01 5.88
CA GLN A 43 -18.09 4.94 6.83
C GLN A 43 -16.58 4.88 6.78
N GLY A 44 -15.93 6.00 7.06
CA GLY A 44 -14.48 6.08 7.15
C GLY A 44 -14.04 7.45 7.68
N PRO A 45 -12.83 7.53 8.21
CA PRO A 45 -12.27 8.79 8.67
C PRO A 45 -11.97 9.74 7.51
N ASN A 46 -11.65 10.98 7.82
CA ASN A 46 -11.30 11.99 6.82
C ASN A 46 -9.96 11.67 6.13
N SER A 47 -9.06 10.98 6.82
CA SER A 47 -7.76 10.54 6.31
C SER A 47 -7.45 9.12 6.77
N GLU A 48 -6.71 8.37 5.99
CA GLU A 48 -6.22 7.04 6.37
C GLU A 48 -5.23 7.10 7.55
N SER A 49 -4.74 8.28 7.89
CA SER A 49 -3.91 8.54 9.07
C SER A 49 -4.73 8.73 10.36
N ASP A 50 -6.04 8.93 10.26
CA ASP A 50 -6.92 9.15 11.41
C ASP A 50 -7.40 7.82 12.00
N ILE A 51 -6.46 7.02 12.48
CA ILE A 51 -6.66 5.65 12.95
C ILE A 51 -7.67 5.61 14.11
N ALA A 52 -7.54 6.51 15.09
CA ALA A 52 -8.45 6.57 16.23
C ALA A 52 -9.90 6.85 15.83
N ASP A 53 -10.13 7.66 14.82
CA ASP A 53 -11.47 7.96 14.30
C ASP A 53 -12.09 6.71 13.66
N GLN A 54 -11.30 5.96 12.88
CA GLN A 54 -11.79 4.70 12.32
C GLN A 54 -12.16 3.69 13.43
N VAL A 55 -11.33 3.54 14.45
CA VAL A 55 -11.61 2.65 15.59
C VAL A 55 -12.91 3.06 16.29
N ASN A 56 -13.13 4.36 16.53
CA ASN A 56 -14.36 4.86 17.11
C ASN A 56 -15.59 4.55 16.24
N MET A 57 -15.48 4.68 14.93
CA MET A 57 -16.55 4.32 13.99
C MET A 57 -16.86 2.83 14.01
N ILE A 58 -15.84 1.98 14.07
CA ILE A 58 -15.98 0.53 14.20
C ILE A 58 -16.69 0.18 15.51
N ASN A 59 -16.28 0.75 16.63
CA ASN A 59 -16.90 0.51 17.94
C ASN A 59 -18.37 0.93 17.93
N THR A 60 -18.72 2.05 17.32
CA THR A 60 -20.10 2.52 17.17
C THR A 60 -20.93 1.53 16.33
N ALA A 61 -20.38 1.03 15.23
CA ALA A 61 -21.05 0.03 14.40
C ALA A 61 -21.30 -1.30 15.14
N ILE A 62 -20.33 -1.77 15.90
CA ILE A 62 -20.44 -2.99 16.73
C ILE A 62 -21.53 -2.84 17.81
N ALA A 63 -21.62 -1.67 18.44
CA ALA A 63 -22.62 -1.36 19.45
C ALA A 63 -24.06 -1.49 18.92
N ALA A 64 -24.29 -1.24 17.65
CA ALA A 64 -25.57 -1.41 16.97
C ALA A 64 -25.92 -2.89 16.67
N LYS A 65 -25.02 -3.83 16.97
CA LYS A 65 -25.19 -5.29 16.77
C LYS A 65 -25.60 -5.65 15.33
N PRO A 66 -24.80 -5.29 14.32
CA PRO A 66 -25.10 -5.61 12.93
C PRO A 66 -25.01 -7.12 12.67
N ALA A 67 -25.64 -7.59 11.61
CA ALA A 67 -25.57 -8.99 11.18
C ALA A 67 -24.17 -9.38 10.62
N GLY A 68 -23.36 -8.41 10.26
CA GLY A 68 -21.99 -8.56 9.81
C GLY A 68 -21.33 -7.20 9.62
N LEU A 69 -20.01 -7.18 9.51
CA LEU A 69 -19.19 -5.97 9.35
C LEU A 69 -18.21 -6.17 8.20
N GLY A 70 -18.17 -5.23 7.25
CA GLY A 70 -17.09 -5.12 6.28
C GLY A 70 -16.01 -4.17 6.78
N LEU A 71 -14.75 -4.55 6.70
CA LEU A 71 -13.64 -3.78 7.27
C LEU A 71 -12.42 -3.73 6.35
N ALA A 72 -12.00 -2.51 6.00
CA ALA A 72 -10.67 -2.20 5.49
C ALA A 72 -9.95 -1.35 6.55
N ALA A 73 -9.04 -1.94 7.32
CA ALA A 73 -8.42 -1.28 8.46
C ALA A 73 -7.28 -0.35 8.05
N CYS A 74 -7.25 0.86 8.62
CA CYS A 74 -6.13 1.79 8.49
C CYS A 74 -4.87 1.31 9.22
N ASP A 75 -5.03 0.53 10.29
CA ASP A 75 -3.95 0.03 11.14
C ASP A 75 -4.25 -1.41 11.59
N THR A 76 -3.24 -2.28 11.48
CA THR A 76 -3.42 -3.72 11.75
C THR A 76 -3.61 -4.04 13.24
N SER A 77 -3.08 -3.22 14.15
CA SER A 77 -3.06 -3.50 15.58
C SER A 77 -4.18 -2.80 16.35
N SER A 78 -4.57 -1.61 15.93
CA SER A 78 -5.55 -0.77 16.63
C SER A 78 -6.97 -1.32 16.64
N VAL A 79 -7.27 -2.26 15.73
CA VAL A 79 -8.61 -2.87 15.56
C VAL A 79 -8.78 -4.20 16.29
N LEU A 80 -7.73 -4.73 16.90
CA LEU A 80 -7.77 -6.10 17.48
C LEU A 80 -8.79 -6.24 18.62
N ASP A 81 -8.90 -5.26 19.50
CA ASP A 81 -9.89 -5.27 20.58
C ASP A 81 -11.32 -5.23 20.04
N ALA A 82 -11.57 -4.41 19.02
CA ALA A 82 -12.86 -4.36 18.35
C ALA A 82 -13.21 -5.69 17.65
N LEU A 83 -12.24 -6.34 17.02
CA LEU A 83 -12.43 -7.66 16.42
C LEU A 83 -12.69 -8.74 17.46
N GLN A 84 -12.05 -8.68 18.62
CA GLN A 84 -12.36 -9.59 19.74
C GLN A 84 -13.81 -9.40 20.20
N GLU A 85 -14.28 -8.16 20.29
CA GLU A 85 -15.67 -7.87 20.62
C GLU A 85 -16.64 -8.44 19.57
N CYS A 86 -16.29 -8.37 18.29
CA CYS A 86 -17.06 -9.01 17.23
C CYS A 86 -17.14 -10.53 17.43
N ALA A 87 -16.03 -11.18 17.72
CA ALA A 87 -16.00 -12.62 18.00
C ALA A 87 -16.87 -12.98 19.20
N ASP A 88 -16.76 -12.23 20.30
CA ASP A 88 -17.53 -12.45 21.53
C ASP A 88 -19.05 -12.26 21.31
N LYS A 89 -19.44 -11.34 20.46
CA LYS A 89 -20.84 -11.04 20.11
C LYS A 89 -21.39 -11.86 18.93
N GLY A 90 -20.56 -12.70 18.31
CA GLY A 90 -20.95 -13.47 17.13
C GLY A 90 -21.23 -12.60 15.90
N ILE A 91 -20.56 -11.47 15.76
CA ILE A 91 -20.65 -10.60 14.58
C ILE A 91 -19.55 -11.00 13.59
N PRO A 92 -19.89 -11.64 12.44
CA PRO A 92 -18.88 -12.02 11.46
C PRO A 92 -18.30 -10.79 10.78
N VAL A 93 -16.98 -10.80 10.58
CA VAL A 93 -16.25 -9.73 9.89
C VAL A 93 -15.70 -10.26 8.58
N VAL A 94 -15.92 -9.53 7.50
CA VAL A 94 -15.23 -9.72 6.22
C VAL A 94 -14.26 -8.56 6.04
N THR A 95 -12.97 -8.86 5.95
CA THR A 95 -11.98 -7.85 5.60
C THR A 95 -11.86 -7.74 4.09
N PHE A 96 -11.66 -6.53 3.59
CA PHE A 96 -11.47 -6.28 2.17
C PHE A 96 -10.36 -5.25 1.96
N ASP A 97 -9.73 -5.24 0.78
CA ASP A 97 -8.56 -4.42 0.44
C ASP A 97 -7.31 -4.81 1.22
N THR A 98 -7.41 -4.95 2.52
CA THR A 98 -6.32 -5.27 3.44
C THR A 98 -6.76 -6.26 4.49
N GLY A 99 -5.88 -7.17 4.88
CA GLY A 99 -6.14 -8.16 5.93
C GLY A 99 -5.64 -7.72 7.31
N ILE A 100 -5.85 -8.60 8.28
CA ILE A 100 -5.39 -8.43 9.65
C ILE A 100 -4.84 -9.79 10.11
N ALA A 101 -3.51 -9.96 10.01
CA ALA A 101 -2.86 -11.25 10.26
C ALA A 101 -3.09 -11.77 11.70
N ASP A 102 -3.11 -10.85 12.67
CA ASP A 102 -3.28 -11.19 14.09
C ASP A 102 -4.74 -11.09 14.56
N ALA A 103 -5.70 -11.14 13.62
CA ALA A 103 -7.12 -11.10 13.97
C ALA A 103 -7.47 -12.22 14.98
N PRO A 104 -8.23 -11.91 16.03
CA PRO A 104 -8.69 -12.92 16.98
C PRO A 104 -9.46 -14.05 16.29
N GLU A 105 -9.25 -15.28 16.77
CA GLU A 105 -9.95 -16.45 16.27
C GLU A 105 -11.48 -16.25 16.33
N GLY A 106 -12.18 -16.60 15.26
CA GLY A 106 -13.63 -16.47 15.16
C GLY A 106 -14.14 -15.07 14.82
N SER A 107 -13.27 -14.07 14.64
CA SER A 107 -13.67 -12.71 14.24
C SER A 107 -13.80 -12.55 12.72
N VAL A 108 -12.72 -12.78 11.98
CA VAL A 108 -12.69 -12.63 10.52
C VAL A 108 -13.05 -13.96 9.87
N VAL A 109 -14.13 -13.96 9.10
CA VAL A 109 -14.64 -15.17 8.43
C VAL A 109 -14.17 -15.28 6.98
N CYS A 110 -13.77 -14.17 6.39
CA CYS A 110 -13.26 -14.11 5.02
C CYS A 110 -12.40 -12.85 4.84
N GLU A 111 -11.34 -12.99 4.06
CA GLU A 111 -10.50 -11.88 3.60
C GLU A 111 -10.54 -11.81 2.08
N VAL A 112 -10.83 -10.63 1.54
CA VAL A 112 -10.87 -10.35 0.11
C VAL A 112 -9.86 -9.26 -0.21
N CYS A 113 -8.69 -9.66 -0.68
CA CYS A 113 -7.61 -8.72 -1.03
C CYS A 113 -6.71 -9.28 -2.13
N THR A 114 -5.83 -8.42 -2.64
CA THR A 114 -4.70 -8.81 -3.48
C THR A 114 -3.69 -9.61 -2.66
N ASP A 115 -3.00 -10.58 -3.26
CA ASP A 115 -1.74 -11.07 -2.70
C ASP A 115 -0.68 -9.96 -2.80
N ASN A 116 -0.60 -9.16 -1.74
CA ASN A 116 0.18 -7.93 -1.75
C ASN A 116 1.68 -8.16 -1.75
N THR A 117 2.15 -9.25 -1.13
CA THR A 117 3.57 -9.63 -1.20
C THR A 117 3.96 -9.99 -2.63
N GLN A 118 3.16 -10.80 -3.30
CA GLN A 118 3.38 -11.17 -4.70
C GLN A 118 3.28 -9.95 -5.62
N ALA A 119 2.32 -9.06 -5.39
CA ALA A 119 2.15 -7.84 -6.19
C ALA A 119 3.38 -6.92 -6.09
N GLY A 120 3.96 -6.77 -4.88
CA GLY A 120 5.22 -6.06 -4.68
C GLY A 120 6.39 -6.72 -5.43
N SER A 121 6.46 -8.05 -5.37
CA SER A 121 7.49 -8.81 -6.10
C SER A 121 7.40 -8.60 -7.61
N VAL A 122 6.20 -8.61 -8.18
CA VAL A 122 5.98 -8.35 -9.62
C VAL A 122 6.41 -6.93 -10.00
N ALA A 123 6.11 -5.94 -9.15
CA ALA A 123 6.56 -4.56 -9.37
C ALA A 123 8.09 -4.47 -9.39
N ALA A 124 8.78 -5.15 -8.47
CA ALA A 124 10.23 -5.20 -8.42
C ALA A 124 10.84 -5.87 -9.67
N GLU A 125 10.28 -6.99 -10.11
CA GLU A 125 10.74 -7.70 -11.33
C GLU A 125 10.61 -6.81 -12.58
N ASN A 126 9.48 -6.15 -12.74
CA ASN A 126 9.26 -5.25 -13.88
C ASN A 126 10.23 -4.05 -13.85
N MET A 127 10.41 -3.43 -12.71
CA MET A 127 11.38 -2.34 -12.54
C MET A 127 12.79 -2.81 -12.84
N TYR A 128 13.21 -3.92 -12.24
CA TYR A 128 14.57 -4.47 -12.38
C TYR A 128 14.92 -4.76 -13.83
N ASN A 129 14.00 -5.32 -14.61
CA ASN A 129 14.19 -5.55 -16.03
C ASN A 129 14.55 -4.29 -16.81
N SER A 130 14.09 -3.14 -16.37
CA SER A 130 14.39 -1.85 -17.01
C SER A 130 15.70 -1.20 -16.54
N ILE A 131 16.18 -1.54 -15.34
CA ILE A 131 17.32 -0.84 -14.71
C ILE A 131 18.56 -1.72 -14.50
N LYS A 132 18.48 -3.04 -14.70
CA LYS A 132 19.59 -3.96 -14.42
C LYS A 132 20.88 -3.58 -15.14
N ASP A 133 20.80 -3.15 -16.40
CA ASP A 133 21.97 -2.73 -17.16
C ASP A 133 22.57 -1.42 -16.66
N VAL A 134 21.74 -0.51 -16.15
CA VAL A 134 22.18 0.73 -15.48
C VAL A 134 22.95 0.39 -14.20
N ILE A 135 22.43 -0.54 -13.40
CA ILE A 135 23.12 -1.01 -12.18
C ILE A 135 24.46 -1.67 -12.54
N ALA A 136 24.46 -2.54 -13.54
CA ALA A 136 25.67 -3.28 -13.96
C ALA A 136 26.79 -2.34 -14.46
N ASN A 137 26.44 -1.24 -15.10
CA ASN A 137 27.38 -0.28 -15.69
C ASN A 137 27.61 0.97 -14.85
N ALA A 138 27.03 1.07 -13.65
CA ALA A 138 27.16 2.25 -12.81
C ALA A 138 28.60 2.39 -12.28
N ASP A 139 29.13 3.60 -12.34
CA ASP A 139 30.47 3.93 -11.79
C ASP A 139 30.46 4.16 -10.27
N GLY A 140 29.29 4.17 -9.65
CA GLY A 140 29.11 4.40 -8.22
C GLY A 140 27.79 3.88 -7.70
N GLN A 141 27.48 4.21 -6.46
CA GLN A 141 26.23 3.82 -5.82
C GLN A 141 25.02 4.43 -6.53
N VAL A 142 23.99 3.61 -6.72
CA VAL A 142 22.68 4.05 -7.25
C VAL A 142 21.60 3.90 -6.19
N ILE A 143 20.53 4.69 -6.34
CA ILE A 143 19.37 4.69 -5.43
C ILE A 143 18.14 4.23 -6.18
N ILE A 144 17.40 3.30 -5.56
CA ILE A 144 16.04 2.93 -5.92
C ILE A 144 15.12 3.45 -4.81
N GLY A 145 14.19 4.32 -5.16
CA GLY A 145 13.23 4.85 -4.21
C GLY A 145 11.98 3.99 -4.08
N GLU A 146 11.40 3.99 -2.90
CA GLU A 146 10.06 3.48 -2.65
C GLU A 146 9.31 4.47 -1.77
N VAL A 147 8.12 4.86 -2.21
CA VAL A 147 7.21 5.71 -1.43
C VAL A 147 5.99 4.87 -1.05
N ASN A 148 5.85 4.61 0.24
CA ASN A 148 4.70 3.93 0.83
C ASN A 148 3.85 4.95 1.59
N GLN A 149 2.55 4.97 1.37
CA GLN A 149 1.68 5.96 2.02
C GLN A 149 1.64 5.85 3.54
N ASP A 150 1.89 4.66 4.08
CA ASP A 150 1.92 4.36 5.52
C ASP A 150 2.78 3.12 5.81
N ALA A 151 2.95 2.84 7.09
CA ALA A 151 3.57 1.63 7.62
C ALA A 151 2.63 0.91 8.62
N THR A 152 1.33 1.17 8.54
CA THR A 152 0.32 0.74 9.53
C THR A 152 -0.71 -0.23 8.96
N ALA A 153 -1.03 -0.16 7.67
CA ALA A 153 -1.95 -1.05 7.00
C ALA A 153 -1.22 -2.27 6.44
N GLN A 154 -1.78 -3.46 6.65
CA GLN A 154 -1.15 -4.72 6.25
C GLN A 154 -0.87 -4.80 4.75
N ASN A 155 -1.80 -4.37 3.90
CA ASN A 155 -1.62 -4.41 2.45
C ASN A 155 -0.40 -3.58 1.99
N ILE A 156 -0.21 -2.40 2.57
CA ILE A 156 0.94 -1.53 2.23
C ILE A 156 2.25 -2.12 2.77
N GLN A 157 2.24 -2.63 4.00
CA GLN A 157 3.39 -3.34 4.58
C GLN A 157 3.84 -4.53 3.72
N GLN A 158 2.90 -5.35 3.28
CA GLN A 158 3.17 -6.54 2.47
C GLN A 158 3.62 -6.19 1.06
N ARG A 159 2.99 -5.22 0.42
CA ARG A 159 3.35 -4.80 -0.95
C ARG A 159 4.71 -4.11 -0.97
N GLY A 160 4.93 -3.16 -0.07
CA GLY A 160 6.22 -2.48 0.06
C GLY A 160 7.34 -3.46 0.45
N GLY A 161 7.10 -4.32 1.43
CA GLY A 161 8.05 -5.36 1.84
C GLY A 161 8.35 -6.38 0.74
N GLY A 162 7.33 -6.83 0.01
CA GLY A 162 7.49 -7.73 -1.13
C GLY A 162 8.34 -7.14 -2.25
N PHE A 163 8.17 -5.85 -2.54
CA PHE A 163 9.03 -5.12 -3.47
C PHE A 163 10.48 -5.08 -2.98
N ILE A 164 10.72 -4.70 -1.73
CA ILE A 164 12.06 -4.58 -1.16
C ILE A 164 12.77 -5.93 -1.19
N ASP A 165 12.14 -6.98 -0.67
CA ASP A 165 12.74 -8.32 -0.57
C ASP A 165 13.08 -8.88 -1.96
N LYS A 166 12.19 -8.71 -2.94
CA LYS A 166 12.43 -9.17 -4.31
C LYS A 166 13.51 -8.35 -5.00
N MET A 167 13.54 -7.05 -4.80
CA MET A 167 14.58 -6.19 -5.36
C MET A 167 15.97 -6.57 -4.80
N ILE A 168 16.07 -6.83 -3.51
CA ILE A 168 17.30 -7.34 -2.88
C ILE A 168 17.76 -8.64 -3.55
N GLU A 169 16.84 -9.60 -3.68
CA GLU A 169 17.13 -10.90 -4.33
C GLU A 169 17.70 -10.71 -5.75
N LEU A 170 17.07 -9.89 -6.57
CA LEU A 170 17.47 -9.64 -7.95
C LEU A 170 18.84 -8.95 -8.06
N ILE A 171 19.08 -7.94 -7.23
CA ILE A 171 20.34 -7.21 -7.18
C ILE A 171 21.50 -8.16 -6.78
N GLN A 172 21.29 -8.97 -5.75
CA GLN A 172 22.28 -9.91 -5.26
C GLN A 172 22.55 -11.06 -6.25
N ALA A 173 21.52 -11.51 -6.98
CA ALA A 173 21.67 -12.52 -8.02
C ALA A 173 22.64 -12.08 -9.14
N ASP A 174 22.72 -10.78 -9.40
CA ASP A 174 23.66 -10.20 -10.36
C ASP A 174 25.00 -9.77 -9.71
N GLY A 175 25.25 -10.20 -8.47
CA GLY A 175 26.53 -10.01 -7.78
C GLY A 175 26.76 -8.61 -7.20
N LYS A 176 25.71 -7.82 -7.06
CA LYS A 176 25.77 -6.48 -6.46
C LYS A 176 25.32 -6.51 -5.01
N THR A 177 25.87 -5.58 -4.19
CA THR A 177 25.50 -5.43 -2.79
C THR A 177 24.37 -4.42 -2.64
N VAL A 178 23.54 -4.61 -1.61
CA VAL A 178 22.37 -3.77 -1.37
C VAL A 178 22.19 -3.41 0.09
N ALA A 179 21.85 -2.15 0.34
CA ALA A 179 21.43 -1.65 1.63
C ALA A 179 19.99 -1.11 1.52
N VAL A 180 19.28 -1.13 2.64
CA VAL A 180 17.95 -0.52 2.78
C VAL A 180 18.03 0.59 3.82
N LYS A 181 17.50 1.77 3.51
CA LYS A 181 17.41 2.89 4.44
C LYS A 181 16.06 3.58 4.40
N GLY A 182 15.81 4.41 5.38
CA GLY A 182 14.61 5.24 5.48
C GLY A 182 13.69 4.81 6.60
N ASN A 183 12.42 4.57 6.30
CA ASN A 183 11.43 4.25 7.31
C ASN A 183 11.80 2.98 8.10
N GLU A 184 11.77 3.11 9.43
CA GLU A 184 12.25 2.07 10.35
C GLU A 184 11.51 0.74 10.22
N PHE A 185 10.19 0.78 10.03
CA PHE A 185 9.40 -0.44 9.87
C PHE A 185 9.90 -1.26 8.67
N TYR A 186 10.03 -0.64 7.51
CA TYR A 186 10.45 -1.32 6.28
C TYR A 186 11.92 -1.74 6.31
N VAL A 187 12.78 -0.92 6.89
CA VAL A 187 14.21 -1.27 7.09
C VAL A 187 14.34 -2.52 7.97
N ASN A 188 13.62 -2.58 9.08
CA ASN A 188 13.67 -3.71 10.00
C ASN A 188 13.00 -4.97 9.45
N ALA A 189 11.99 -4.82 8.60
CA ALA A 189 11.28 -5.94 7.96
C ALA A 189 12.03 -6.52 6.75
N ALA A 190 12.93 -5.75 6.13
CA ALA A 190 13.67 -6.15 4.94
C ALA A 190 14.53 -7.39 5.21
N LYS A 191 14.55 -8.31 4.24
CA LYS A 191 15.27 -9.58 4.35
C LYS A 191 16.44 -9.62 3.38
N GLY A 192 17.63 -9.89 3.92
CA GLY A 192 18.79 -10.22 3.11
C GLY A 192 19.65 -9.05 2.64
N ALA A 193 19.39 -7.81 3.05
CA ALA A 193 20.32 -6.71 2.81
C ALA A 193 21.70 -7.04 3.40
N ASP A 194 22.75 -6.91 2.60
CA ASP A 194 24.10 -7.43 2.89
C ASP A 194 25.19 -6.38 3.00
N ALA A 195 24.83 -5.12 2.89
CA ALA A 195 25.79 -4.01 2.98
C ALA A 195 25.27 -2.89 3.88
N LYS A 196 26.22 -2.08 4.37
CA LYS A 196 25.92 -0.78 4.97
C LYS A 196 25.66 0.24 3.85
N GLU A 197 24.89 1.27 4.13
CA GLU A 197 24.55 2.32 3.16
C GLU A 197 25.79 2.86 2.41
N ALA A 198 26.87 3.15 3.14
CA ALA A 198 28.06 3.74 2.54
C ALA A 198 28.83 2.80 1.58
N ASP A 199 28.64 1.49 1.73
CA ASP A 199 29.42 0.47 1.01
C ASP A 199 28.59 -0.26 -0.06
N ALA A 200 27.30 -0.02 -0.12
CA ALA A 200 26.38 -0.72 -1.03
C ALA A 200 26.51 -0.20 -2.47
N ASP A 201 26.43 -1.13 -3.43
CA ASP A 201 26.28 -0.78 -4.85
C ASP A 201 24.92 -0.13 -5.12
N VAL A 202 23.87 -0.63 -4.45
CA VAL A 202 22.50 -0.15 -4.56
C VAL A 202 21.95 0.15 -3.17
N VAL A 203 21.30 1.29 -3.01
CA VAL A 203 20.53 1.65 -1.81
C VAL A 203 19.05 1.71 -2.17
N ILE A 204 18.24 0.93 -1.49
CA ILE A 204 16.79 1.06 -1.53
C ILE A 204 16.38 2.06 -0.45
N GLN A 205 15.89 3.23 -0.86
CA GLN A 205 15.46 4.29 0.04
C GLN A 205 13.94 4.29 0.15
N VAL A 206 13.45 3.97 1.34
CA VAL A 206 12.02 3.84 1.64
C VAL A 206 11.53 5.04 2.42
N ALA A 207 10.61 5.80 1.84
CA ALA A 207 9.99 6.95 2.47
C ALA A 207 8.52 6.68 2.79
N VAL A 208 8.09 7.17 3.95
CA VAL A 208 6.70 7.16 4.41
C VAL A 208 6.36 8.57 4.87
N PRO A 209 5.32 9.22 4.31
CA PRO A 209 4.93 10.55 4.71
C PRO A 209 4.33 10.56 6.13
N ALA A 210 4.32 11.73 6.77
CA ALA A 210 3.73 11.89 8.10
C ALA A 210 2.21 11.65 8.11
N GLN A 211 1.55 11.88 6.97
CA GLN A 211 0.13 11.62 6.75
C GLN A 211 -0.09 11.13 5.32
N THR A 212 -1.14 10.34 5.10
CA THR A 212 -1.48 9.73 3.82
C THR A 212 -2.14 10.72 2.85
N THR A 213 -1.36 11.67 2.35
CA THR A 213 -1.80 12.64 1.34
C THR A 213 -0.89 12.62 0.12
N VAL A 214 -1.43 12.96 -1.04
CA VAL A 214 -0.64 13.10 -2.29
C VAL A 214 0.46 14.14 -2.12
N GLU A 215 0.16 15.27 -1.46
CA GLU A 215 1.12 16.36 -1.24
C GLU A 215 2.33 15.89 -0.41
N LEU A 216 2.10 15.19 0.68
CA LEU A 216 3.19 14.70 1.54
C LEU A 216 3.95 13.57 0.88
N CYS A 217 3.28 12.67 0.15
CA CYS A 217 3.95 11.69 -0.71
C CYS A 217 4.81 12.37 -1.79
N SER A 218 4.33 13.47 -2.37
CA SER A 218 5.09 14.27 -3.34
C SER A 218 6.34 14.88 -2.73
N THR A 219 6.26 15.36 -1.50
CA THR A 219 7.43 15.89 -0.76
C THR A 219 8.49 14.80 -0.55
N GLU A 220 8.08 13.61 -0.14
CA GLU A 220 8.98 12.47 0.02
C GLU A 220 9.58 12.02 -1.32
N ALA A 221 8.77 11.93 -2.35
CA ALA A 221 9.21 11.57 -3.70
C ALA A 221 10.19 12.59 -4.26
N GLN A 222 9.96 13.88 -4.04
CA GLN A 222 10.86 14.95 -4.48
C GLN A 222 12.24 14.83 -3.83
N ALA A 223 12.31 14.52 -2.54
CA ALA A 223 13.57 14.30 -1.84
C ALA A 223 14.37 13.13 -2.43
N ILE A 224 13.69 12.05 -2.83
CA ILE A 224 14.32 10.89 -3.46
C ILE A 224 14.75 11.22 -4.90
N LEU A 225 13.84 11.74 -5.73
CA LEU A 225 14.06 12.00 -7.15
C LEU A 225 15.07 13.13 -7.42
N SER A 226 15.32 14.01 -6.46
CA SER A 226 16.31 15.08 -6.57
C SER A 226 17.76 14.60 -6.41
N GLN A 227 17.97 13.36 -6.01
CA GLN A 227 19.30 12.76 -5.91
C GLN A 227 19.78 12.34 -7.30
N GLU A 228 20.96 12.82 -7.70
CA GLU A 228 21.52 12.59 -9.06
C GLU A 228 21.70 11.10 -9.39
N ASN A 229 21.93 10.27 -8.37
CA ASN A 229 22.10 8.83 -8.51
C ASN A 229 20.80 8.02 -8.30
N CYS A 230 19.64 8.65 -8.23
CA CYS A 230 18.35 7.96 -8.23
C CYS A 230 18.04 7.48 -9.65
N ILE A 231 17.82 6.16 -9.81
CA ILE A 231 17.58 5.53 -11.11
C ILE A 231 16.15 5.00 -11.28
N ALA A 232 15.43 4.79 -10.18
CA ALA A 232 14.07 4.29 -10.22
C ALA A 232 13.31 4.65 -8.93
N VAL A 233 11.97 4.64 -9.03
CA VAL A 233 11.08 4.87 -7.89
C VAL A 233 9.80 4.05 -8.02
N PHE A 234 9.36 3.45 -6.92
CA PHE A 234 8.09 2.76 -6.79
C PHE A 234 7.13 3.53 -5.88
N GLY A 235 5.98 3.91 -6.40
CA GLY A 235 4.85 4.41 -5.60
C GLY A 235 3.87 3.26 -5.36
N SER A 236 3.82 2.73 -4.15
CA SER A 236 3.24 1.42 -3.88
C SER A 236 1.72 1.35 -3.85
N ASN A 237 1.02 2.46 -3.99
CA ASN A 237 -0.43 2.54 -4.14
C ASN A 237 -0.85 3.82 -4.87
N GLN A 238 -2.16 4.06 -5.02
CA GLN A 238 -2.64 5.23 -5.76
C GLN A 238 -2.09 6.53 -5.19
N VAL A 239 -2.22 6.78 -3.89
CA VAL A 239 -1.81 8.04 -3.26
C VAL A 239 -0.30 8.28 -3.41
N SER A 240 0.53 7.28 -3.16
CA SER A 240 1.98 7.40 -3.29
C SER A 240 2.42 7.51 -4.75
N ALA A 241 1.81 6.78 -5.67
CA ALA A 241 2.10 6.90 -7.11
C ALA A 241 1.72 8.29 -7.66
N GLU A 242 0.56 8.81 -7.29
CA GLU A 242 0.16 10.18 -7.62
C GLU A 242 1.12 11.22 -7.02
N GLY A 243 1.64 10.97 -5.81
CA GLY A 243 2.68 11.79 -5.19
C GLY A 243 3.98 11.80 -5.99
N VAL A 244 4.42 10.64 -6.47
CA VAL A 244 5.59 10.53 -7.37
C VAL A 244 5.39 11.33 -8.65
N LEU A 245 4.22 11.20 -9.29
CA LEU A 245 3.89 11.95 -10.50
C LEU A 245 3.83 13.46 -10.25
N ALA A 246 3.27 13.89 -9.12
CA ALA A 246 3.24 15.30 -8.73
C ALA A 246 4.66 15.87 -8.53
N ALA A 247 5.55 15.13 -7.88
CA ALA A 247 6.96 15.50 -7.77
C ALA A 247 7.63 15.64 -9.14
N ASN A 248 7.34 14.71 -10.06
CA ASN A 248 7.90 14.73 -11.39
C ASN A 248 7.45 15.93 -12.24
N ASN A 249 6.28 16.49 -11.98
CA ASN A 249 5.84 17.72 -12.67
C ASN A 249 6.82 18.89 -12.48
N ASN A 250 7.53 18.92 -11.37
CA ASN A 250 8.55 19.94 -11.10
C ASN A 250 9.95 19.50 -11.56
N LEU A 251 10.28 18.23 -11.45
CA LEU A 251 11.63 17.72 -11.69
C LEU A 251 11.84 17.22 -13.12
N ASN A 252 10.80 16.68 -13.74
CA ASN A 252 10.81 16.14 -15.10
C ASN A 252 11.95 15.13 -15.34
N VAL A 253 12.08 14.16 -14.43
CA VAL A 253 13.14 13.14 -14.46
C VAL A 253 12.64 11.75 -14.84
N LEU A 254 11.33 11.49 -14.73
CA LEU A 254 10.75 10.19 -15.09
C LEU A 254 10.68 10.02 -16.61
N GLY A 255 11.00 8.81 -17.05
CA GLY A 255 10.91 8.44 -18.45
C GLY A 255 11.07 6.92 -18.63
N SER A 256 11.22 6.49 -19.86
CA SER A 256 11.33 5.07 -20.23
C SER A 256 12.70 4.64 -20.72
N ASP A 257 13.64 5.56 -20.86
CA ASP A 257 14.99 5.32 -21.37
C ASP A 257 16.04 5.41 -20.25
N ALA A 258 16.08 4.36 -19.43
CA ALA A 258 17.01 4.26 -18.31
C ALA A 258 18.50 4.39 -18.75
N ALA A 259 18.83 3.89 -19.95
CA ALA A 259 20.20 3.96 -20.49
C ALA A 259 20.66 5.40 -20.78
N ASN A 260 19.73 6.29 -21.06
CA ASN A 260 19.99 7.73 -21.28
C ASN A 260 19.70 8.60 -20.04
N GLY A 261 19.50 7.98 -18.88
CA GLY A 261 19.42 8.69 -17.61
C GLY A 261 18.01 8.98 -17.11
N ASP A 262 16.97 8.48 -17.78
CA ASP A 262 15.61 8.55 -17.25
C ASP A 262 15.48 7.77 -15.96
N VAL A 263 14.76 8.31 -14.99
CA VAL A 263 14.36 7.59 -13.77
C VAL A 263 13.12 6.77 -14.11
N ILE A 264 13.19 5.46 -13.86
CA ILE A 264 12.08 4.54 -14.12
C ILE A 264 11.07 4.61 -12.99
N GLY A 265 9.85 5.02 -13.29
CA GLY A 265 8.73 5.04 -12.34
C GLY A 265 7.85 3.79 -12.48
N VAL A 266 7.51 3.17 -11.37
CA VAL A 266 6.49 2.12 -11.29
C VAL A 266 5.44 2.56 -10.29
N GLY A 267 4.17 2.47 -10.69
CA GLY A 267 3.03 2.76 -9.82
C GLY A 267 2.22 1.52 -9.50
N PHE A 268 1.18 1.71 -8.72
CA PHE A 268 0.19 0.70 -8.37
C PHE A 268 -1.20 1.34 -8.35
N ASP A 269 -2.23 0.52 -8.53
CA ASP A 269 -3.60 0.98 -8.75
C ASP A 269 -3.81 1.65 -10.12
N ALA A 270 -5.07 1.91 -10.46
CA ALA A 270 -5.45 2.32 -11.81
C ALA A 270 -6.27 3.63 -11.80
N GLY A 271 -5.90 4.56 -10.91
CA GLY A 271 -6.46 5.91 -10.92
C GLY A 271 -6.21 6.62 -12.25
N THR A 272 -7.05 7.57 -12.62
CA THR A 272 -6.96 8.25 -13.92
C THR A 272 -5.60 8.87 -14.16
N THR A 273 -5.03 9.55 -13.16
CA THR A 273 -3.70 10.17 -13.26
C THR A 273 -2.60 9.16 -13.57
N ILE A 274 -2.65 7.98 -12.91
CA ILE A 274 -1.65 6.91 -13.10
C ILE A 274 -1.77 6.31 -14.50
N LYS A 275 -3.00 6.09 -14.99
CA LYS A 275 -3.23 5.51 -16.33
C LYS A 275 -2.80 6.41 -17.48
N THR A 276 -2.73 7.71 -17.26
CA THR A 276 -2.42 8.70 -18.31
C THR A 276 -0.98 9.19 -18.23
N ALA A 277 -0.22 8.76 -17.25
CA ALA A 277 1.21 9.02 -17.12
C ALA A 277 2.04 7.96 -17.85
#